data_19790a9c9df55f308500800385f68325
#
_entry.id   19790a9c9df55f308500800385f68325
#
_cell.length_a   1.000
_cell.length_b   1.000
_cell.length_c   1.000
_cell.angle_alpha   90.00
_cell.angle_beta   90.00
_cell.angle_gamma   90.00
#
_symmetry.space_group_name_H-M   'P 1'
#
loop_
_entity.id
_entity.type
_entity.pdbx_description
1 polymer ?
#
loop_
_entity_poly.entity_id
_entity_poly.type
_entity_poly.pdbx_seq_one_letter_code
_entity_poly.pdbx_strand_id
1 'polypeptide(L)'
;KQVAALFSEFAQTKKMSPELKAWLDDPVIQKIPPYKVFDNVWYVGLRWVAAYLIKTNDGYILIDTLHPPFVRHLIDNLALLNVDPSEIKYVLMTHGHFDHVGGATTLKPLFKNAKFAMGEKGWEESFEHLGKGAGPKTMIPKEMVLKDGETVTLGNTTVRAIATPGHTEGTFSYVYPVYADGKKYTAVTIGGVGLNAIKDKSQLEEYIRSLDKLSSNKLDISVNLTAHPFSTGQ
;
A
#
# COMPACT_ATOMS: atom_id res chain seq x y z
N LYS A 1 -3.62 -13.33 -17.73
CA LYS A 1 -2.46 -13.26 -18.67
C LYS A 1 -2.49 -11.98 -19.51
N GLN A 2 -3.66 -11.52 -19.96
CA GLN A 2 -3.80 -10.31 -20.79
C GLN A 2 -3.41 -9.04 -20.03
N VAL A 3 -3.88 -8.88 -18.79
CA VAL A 3 -3.58 -7.70 -17.95
C VAL A 3 -2.09 -7.56 -17.64
N ALA A 4 -1.41 -8.66 -17.30
CA ALA A 4 0.04 -8.65 -17.06
C ALA A 4 0.83 -8.20 -18.30
N ALA A 5 0.37 -8.55 -19.51
CA ALA A 5 0.98 -8.10 -20.76
C ALA A 5 0.80 -6.57 -20.94
N LEU A 6 -0.38 -6.03 -20.63
CA LEU A 6 -0.64 -4.58 -20.70
C LEU A 6 0.26 -3.79 -19.72
N PHE A 7 0.45 -4.30 -18.50
CA PHE A 7 1.38 -3.69 -17.55
C PHE A 7 2.84 -3.81 -17.99
N SER A 8 3.23 -4.93 -18.61
CA SER A 8 4.57 -5.11 -19.18
C SER A 8 4.84 -4.11 -20.31
N GLU A 9 3.87 -3.92 -21.22
CA GLU A 9 3.94 -2.91 -22.27
C GLU A 9 4.06 -1.50 -21.69
N PHE A 10 3.25 -1.18 -20.69
CA PHE A 10 3.33 0.12 -19.99
C PHE A 10 4.71 0.33 -19.34
N ALA A 11 5.27 -0.70 -18.70
CA ALA A 11 6.60 -0.61 -18.10
C ALA A 11 7.70 -0.32 -19.12
N GLN A 12 7.58 -0.90 -20.33
CA GLN A 12 8.56 -0.72 -21.42
C GLN A 12 8.39 0.61 -22.15
N THR A 13 7.15 0.96 -22.48
CA THR A 13 6.85 2.13 -23.33
C THR A 13 6.67 3.43 -22.54
N LYS A 14 6.41 3.33 -21.24
CA LYS A 14 6.00 4.43 -20.34
C LYS A 14 4.69 5.12 -20.80
N LYS A 15 3.92 4.46 -21.69
CA LYS A 15 2.65 4.97 -22.22
C LYS A 15 1.50 4.07 -21.78
N MET A 16 0.53 4.66 -21.10
CA MET A 16 -0.71 3.99 -20.72
C MET A 16 -1.55 3.72 -21.97
N SER A 17 -1.78 2.44 -22.30
CA SER A 17 -2.68 2.09 -23.40
C SER A 17 -4.14 2.40 -23.02
N PRO A 18 -5.02 2.73 -24.01
CA PRO A 18 -6.45 2.91 -23.74
C PRO A 18 -7.11 1.68 -23.08
N GLU A 19 -6.67 0.48 -23.47
CA GLU A 19 -7.17 -0.79 -22.92
C GLU A 19 -6.78 -0.95 -21.46
N LEU A 20 -5.52 -0.68 -21.09
CA LEU A 20 -5.08 -0.74 -19.68
C LEU A 20 -5.82 0.31 -18.84
N LYS A 21 -5.96 1.54 -19.37
CA LYS A 21 -6.72 2.60 -18.69
C LYS A 21 -8.17 2.19 -18.46
N ALA A 22 -8.85 1.66 -19.48
CA ALA A 22 -10.24 1.20 -19.37
C ALA A 22 -10.37 0.10 -18.31
N TRP A 23 -9.43 -0.84 -18.25
CA TRP A 23 -9.42 -1.89 -17.23
C TRP A 23 -9.20 -1.33 -15.82
N LEU A 24 -8.27 -0.39 -15.63
CA LEU A 24 -7.98 0.24 -14.33
C LEU A 24 -9.17 1.05 -13.80
N ASP A 25 -9.91 1.70 -14.69
CA ASP A 25 -11.02 2.58 -14.34
C ASP A 25 -12.38 1.85 -14.21
N ASP A 26 -12.46 0.56 -14.59
CA ASP A 26 -13.71 -0.20 -14.58
C ASP A 26 -14.14 -0.59 -13.16
N PRO A 27 -15.22 0.02 -12.61
CA PRO A 27 -15.62 -0.27 -11.24
C PRO A 27 -16.22 -1.67 -11.05
N VAL A 28 -16.67 -2.32 -12.11
CA VAL A 28 -17.19 -3.69 -12.05
C VAL A 28 -16.04 -4.68 -11.89
N ILE A 29 -14.95 -4.44 -12.62
CA ILE A 29 -13.76 -5.28 -12.57
C ILE A 29 -12.96 -5.05 -11.28
N GLN A 30 -12.79 -3.77 -10.89
CA GLN A 30 -11.88 -3.39 -9.81
C GLN A 30 -12.43 -3.63 -8.42
N LYS A 31 -13.73 -3.41 -8.21
CA LYS A 31 -14.34 -3.59 -6.89
C LYS A 31 -14.49 -5.08 -6.56
N ILE A 32 -13.82 -5.50 -5.50
CA ILE A 32 -13.94 -6.85 -4.94
C ILE A 32 -14.36 -6.76 -3.47
N PRO A 33 -15.21 -7.71 -2.98
CA PRO A 33 -15.58 -7.70 -1.57
C PRO A 33 -14.34 -7.94 -0.69
N PRO A 34 -14.37 -7.48 0.57
CA PRO A 34 -13.27 -7.74 1.48
C PRO A 34 -13.20 -9.22 1.82
N TYR A 35 -11.99 -9.74 1.99
CA TYR A 35 -11.80 -11.14 2.40
C TYR A 35 -10.66 -11.25 3.42
N LYS A 36 -10.76 -12.28 4.27
CA LYS A 36 -9.74 -12.59 5.25
C LYS A 36 -8.55 -13.25 4.57
N VAL A 37 -7.36 -12.66 4.74
CA VAL A 37 -6.08 -13.22 4.25
C VAL A 37 -5.39 -14.03 5.34
N PHE A 38 -5.40 -13.53 6.58
CA PHE A 38 -4.92 -14.17 7.79
C PHE A 38 -5.90 -13.91 8.94
N ASP A 39 -5.78 -14.58 10.07
CA ASP A 39 -6.70 -14.42 11.20
C ASP A 39 -6.82 -12.97 11.69
N ASN A 40 -5.76 -12.19 11.52
CA ASN A 40 -5.70 -10.79 11.90
C ASN A 40 -5.57 -9.82 10.72
N VAL A 41 -5.65 -10.28 9.46
CA VAL A 41 -5.47 -9.43 8.28
C VAL A 41 -6.56 -9.66 7.26
N TRP A 42 -7.17 -8.56 6.78
CA TRP A 42 -8.13 -8.55 5.69
C TRP A 42 -7.59 -7.76 4.50
N TYR A 43 -7.90 -8.25 3.32
CA TYR A 43 -7.78 -7.48 2.09
C TYR A 43 -9.01 -6.59 1.96
N VAL A 44 -8.80 -5.29 1.74
CA VAL A 44 -9.87 -4.29 1.58
C VAL A 44 -9.66 -3.41 0.35
N GLY A 45 -8.74 -3.81 -0.52
CA GLY A 45 -8.30 -3.08 -1.72
C GLY A 45 -9.15 -3.33 -2.97
N LEU A 46 -8.54 -3.06 -4.10
CA LEU A 46 -9.06 -3.28 -5.46
C LEU A 46 -8.38 -4.52 -6.09
N ARG A 47 -8.86 -4.94 -7.25
CA ARG A 47 -8.20 -6.03 -7.99
C ARG A 47 -6.75 -5.71 -8.38
N TRP A 48 -6.40 -4.45 -8.63
CA TRP A 48 -5.06 -4.07 -9.09
C TRP A 48 -4.17 -3.42 -8.03
N VAL A 49 -4.75 -2.74 -7.04
CA VAL A 49 -4.01 -2.09 -5.95
C VAL A 49 -4.56 -2.52 -4.59
N ALA A 50 -3.65 -2.92 -3.72
CA ALA A 50 -3.99 -3.44 -2.41
C ALA A 50 -4.25 -2.34 -1.39
N ALA A 51 -5.10 -2.65 -0.42
CA ALA A 51 -5.11 -2.07 0.91
C ALA A 51 -5.32 -3.21 1.90
N TYR A 52 -4.60 -3.20 3.01
CA TYR A 52 -4.70 -4.24 4.04
C TYR A 52 -5.16 -3.64 5.36
N LEU A 53 -6.10 -4.31 6.00
CA LEU A 53 -6.58 -3.97 7.33
C LEU A 53 -6.04 -4.98 8.34
N ILE A 54 -5.25 -4.52 9.29
CA ILE A 54 -4.66 -5.34 10.36
C ILE A 54 -5.44 -5.10 11.63
N LYS A 55 -6.05 -6.15 12.18
CA LYS A 55 -6.74 -6.13 13.47
C LYS A 55 -5.75 -6.31 14.61
N THR A 56 -5.91 -5.53 15.65
CA THR A 56 -5.17 -5.63 16.92
C THR A 56 -6.14 -5.66 18.11
N ASN A 57 -5.62 -5.76 19.34
CA ASN A 57 -6.45 -5.69 20.53
C ASN A 57 -6.98 -4.27 20.82
N ASP A 58 -6.34 -3.23 20.26
CA ASP A 58 -6.66 -1.82 20.53
C ASP A 58 -7.19 -1.07 19.29
N GLY A 59 -7.70 -1.80 18.30
CA GLY A 59 -8.24 -1.23 17.07
C GLY A 59 -7.52 -1.74 15.83
N TYR A 60 -7.42 -0.91 14.79
CA TYR A 60 -6.93 -1.33 13.48
C TYR A 60 -5.82 -0.44 12.95
N ILE A 61 -4.94 -1.06 12.15
CA ILE A 61 -3.95 -0.39 11.30
C ILE A 61 -4.37 -0.65 9.85
N LEU A 62 -4.47 0.41 9.04
CA LEU A 62 -4.71 0.33 7.61
C LEU A 62 -3.39 0.56 6.87
N ILE A 63 -3.09 -0.25 5.86
CA ILE A 63 -2.00 -0.03 4.92
C ILE A 63 -2.59 0.43 3.59
N ASP A 64 -2.16 1.61 3.13
CA ASP A 64 -2.58 2.35 1.94
C ASP A 64 -4.07 2.77 1.92
N THR A 65 -4.39 3.73 1.06
CA THR A 65 -5.66 4.46 1.09
C THR A 65 -6.47 4.33 -0.19
N LEU A 66 -5.95 3.64 -1.21
CA LEU A 66 -6.49 3.66 -2.55
C LEU A 66 -6.54 5.09 -3.14
N HIS A 67 -7.39 5.30 -4.16
CA HIS A 67 -7.50 6.58 -4.86
C HIS A 67 -8.94 6.85 -5.31
N PRO A 68 -9.32 8.12 -5.56
CA PRO A 68 -10.57 8.42 -6.26
C PRO A 68 -10.60 7.78 -7.66
N PRO A 69 -11.76 7.22 -8.11
CA PRO A 69 -13.05 7.23 -7.43
C PRO A 69 -13.26 6.09 -6.42
N PHE A 70 -12.27 5.24 -6.18
CA PHE A 70 -12.42 3.97 -5.46
C PHE A 70 -12.30 4.06 -3.93
N VAL A 71 -12.01 5.23 -3.36
CA VAL A 71 -11.94 5.39 -1.89
C VAL A 71 -13.26 5.01 -1.22
N ARG A 72 -14.39 5.28 -1.90
CA ARG A 72 -15.70 4.86 -1.38
C ARG A 72 -15.80 3.34 -1.25
N HIS A 73 -15.20 2.58 -2.16
CA HIS A 73 -15.17 1.12 -2.07
C HIS A 73 -14.40 0.62 -0.84
N LEU A 74 -13.28 1.27 -0.49
CA LEU A 74 -12.57 0.98 0.76
C LEU A 74 -13.48 1.20 1.98
N ILE A 75 -14.19 2.32 2.02
CA ILE A 75 -15.15 2.62 3.10
C ILE A 75 -16.25 1.56 3.17
N ASP A 76 -16.82 1.17 2.03
CA ASP A 76 -17.85 0.14 1.94
C ASP A 76 -17.31 -1.23 2.41
N ASN A 77 -16.07 -1.58 2.07
CA ASN A 77 -15.40 -2.80 2.53
C ASN A 77 -15.19 -2.81 4.05
N LEU A 78 -14.81 -1.68 4.65
CA LEU A 78 -14.72 -1.55 6.11
C LEU A 78 -16.09 -1.74 6.78
N ALA A 79 -17.14 -1.16 6.19
CA ALA A 79 -18.51 -1.32 6.69
C ALA A 79 -19.00 -2.78 6.60
N LEU A 80 -18.68 -3.51 5.51
CA LEU A 80 -18.99 -4.94 5.38
C LEU A 80 -18.29 -5.80 6.44
N LEU A 81 -17.14 -5.36 6.93
CA LEU A 81 -16.40 -6.01 8.03
C LEU A 81 -16.89 -5.55 9.42
N ASN A 82 -17.91 -4.67 9.50
CA ASN A 82 -18.40 -4.03 10.72
C ASN A 82 -17.29 -3.27 11.49
N VAL A 83 -16.37 -2.63 10.77
CA VAL A 83 -15.30 -1.82 11.34
C VAL A 83 -15.79 -0.39 11.49
N ASP A 84 -15.80 0.11 12.73
CA ASP A 84 -16.04 1.53 12.99
C ASP A 84 -14.80 2.33 12.55
N PRO A 85 -14.97 3.36 11.69
CA PRO A 85 -13.86 4.23 11.27
C PRO A 85 -13.07 4.84 12.44
N SER A 86 -13.68 5.04 13.60
CA SER A 86 -13.02 5.56 14.80
C SER A 86 -12.03 4.58 15.46
N GLU A 87 -12.13 3.29 15.12
CA GLU A 87 -11.23 2.23 15.56
C GLU A 87 -9.94 2.15 14.73
N ILE A 88 -9.87 2.81 13.56
CA ILE A 88 -8.62 2.97 12.80
C ILE A 88 -7.71 3.92 13.59
N LYS A 89 -6.54 3.45 14.00
CA LYS A 89 -5.57 4.22 14.81
C LYS A 89 -4.34 4.65 14.01
N TYR A 90 -3.98 3.89 12.99
CA TYR A 90 -2.90 4.23 12.08
C TYR A 90 -3.29 3.94 10.63
N VAL A 91 -2.86 4.82 9.74
CA VAL A 91 -2.86 4.62 8.30
C VAL A 91 -1.42 4.73 7.83
N LEU A 92 -0.84 3.61 7.45
CA LEU A 92 0.55 3.50 7.01
C LEU A 92 0.57 3.50 5.47
N MET A 93 1.07 4.57 4.87
CA MET A 93 1.12 4.71 3.42
C MET A 93 2.50 4.29 2.91
N THR A 94 2.54 3.52 1.83
CA THR A 94 3.77 2.91 1.34
C THR A 94 4.67 3.90 0.60
N HIS A 95 4.11 4.76 -0.26
CA HIS A 95 4.84 5.77 -1.05
C HIS A 95 3.89 6.79 -1.65
N GLY A 96 4.43 7.86 -2.27
CA GLY A 96 3.69 9.05 -2.68
C GLY A 96 2.82 8.91 -3.94
N HIS A 97 2.69 7.74 -4.58
CA HIS A 97 1.82 7.57 -5.74
C HIS A 97 0.33 7.65 -5.40
N PHE A 98 -0.45 8.15 -6.36
CA PHE A 98 -1.88 8.45 -6.17
C PHE A 98 -2.72 7.26 -5.71
N ASP A 99 -2.39 6.07 -6.17
CA ASP A 99 -3.11 4.82 -5.89
C ASP A 99 -2.87 4.31 -4.46
N HIS A 100 -1.87 4.83 -3.77
CA HIS A 100 -1.54 4.51 -2.37
C HIS A 100 -1.93 5.62 -1.38
N VAL A 101 -1.86 6.89 -1.80
CA VAL A 101 -2.13 8.04 -0.91
C VAL A 101 -3.37 8.83 -1.29
N GLY A 102 -3.94 8.62 -2.49
CA GLY A 102 -4.99 9.47 -3.05
C GLY A 102 -6.29 9.51 -2.25
N GLY A 103 -6.54 8.49 -1.44
CA GLY A 103 -7.69 8.43 -0.54
C GLY A 103 -7.51 9.17 0.78
N ALA A 104 -6.29 9.56 1.14
CA ALA A 104 -5.98 10.11 2.46
C ALA A 104 -6.88 11.31 2.85
N THR A 105 -7.08 12.25 1.93
CA THR A 105 -7.94 13.44 2.15
C THR A 105 -9.40 13.08 2.42
N THR A 106 -9.93 12.03 1.78
CA THR A 106 -11.30 11.56 2.00
C THR A 106 -11.42 10.78 3.31
N LEU A 107 -10.39 10.00 3.66
CA LEU A 107 -10.40 9.13 4.85
C LEU A 107 -10.09 9.89 6.15
N LYS A 108 -9.26 10.92 6.11
CA LYS A 108 -8.83 11.66 7.31
C LYS A 108 -9.99 12.17 8.17
N PRO A 109 -11.03 12.82 7.63
CA PRO A 109 -12.16 13.28 8.43
C PRO A 109 -13.01 12.14 9.02
N LEU A 110 -12.98 10.93 8.41
CA LEU A 110 -13.67 9.75 8.90
C LEU A 110 -12.87 9.03 10.00
N PHE A 111 -11.56 8.91 9.82
CA PHE A 111 -10.63 8.25 10.75
C PHE A 111 -10.08 9.25 11.77
N LYS A 112 -10.98 9.85 12.55
CA LYS A 112 -10.67 10.96 13.47
C LYS A 112 -9.55 10.65 14.47
N ASN A 113 -9.39 9.38 14.83
CA ASN A 113 -8.39 8.93 15.80
C ASN A 113 -7.10 8.40 15.13
N ALA A 114 -7.05 8.39 13.79
CA ALA A 114 -5.92 7.85 13.07
C ALA A 114 -4.79 8.86 12.88
N LYS A 115 -3.55 8.38 13.05
CA LYS A 115 -2.36 9.05 12.56
C LYS A 115 -1.99 8.49 11.19
N PHE A 116 -1.82 9.37 10.22
CA PHE A 116 -1.35 9.02 8.89
C PHE A 116 0.17 9.11 8.87
N ALA A 117 0.82 8.04 8.41
CA ALA A 117 2.26 7.89 8.49
C ALA A 117 2.87 7.46 7.16
N MET A 118 4.01 8.02 6.80
CA MET A 118 4.81 7.68 5.62
C MET A 118 6.26 8.15 5.84
N GLY A 119 7.21 7.63 5.05
CA GLY A 119 8.57 8.15 5.03
C GLY A 119 8.62 9.63 4.57
N GLU A 120 9.65 10.38 4.98
CA GLU A 120 9.80 11.81 4.62
C GLU A 120 9.71 12.03 3.11
N LYS A 121 10.48 11.25 2.33
CA LYS A 121 10.46 11.34 0.87
C LYS A 121 9.12 10.98 0.25
N GLY A 122 8.39 10.02 0.83
CA GLY A 122 7.04 9.69 0.38
C GLY A 122 6.06 10.86 0.57
N TRP A 123 6.15 11.59 1.68
CA TRP A 123 5.39 12.82 1.88
C TRP A 123 5.76 13.88 0.84
N GLU A 124 7.06 14.14 0.62
CA GLU A 124 7.54 15.08 -0.40
C GLU A 124 6.99 14.72 -1.79
N GLU A 125 7.13 13.45 -2.21
CA GLU A 125 6.60 12.94 -3.48
C GLU A 125 5.10 13.19 -3.64
N SER A 126 4.31 12.93 -2.59
CA SER A 126 2.86 13.13 -2.63
C SER A 126 2.48 14.59 -2.87
N PHE A 127 3.25 15.55 -2.33
CA PHE A 127 3.04 16.97 -2.56
C PHE A 127 3.58 17.44 -3.91
N GLU A 128 4.73 16.94 -4.35
CA GLU A 128 5.32 17.27 -5.65
C GLU A 128 4.44 16.81 -6.82
N HIS A 129 3.74 15.68 -6.65
CA HIS A 129 2.85 15.11 -7.65
C HIS A 129 1.42 15.65 -7.61
N LEU A 130 1.09 16.56 -6.68
CA LEU A 130 -0.26 17.11 -6.55
C LEU A 130 -0.77 17.71 -7.87
N GLY A 131 -1.87 17.14 -8.37
CA GLY A 131 -2.54 17.59 -9.60
C GLY A 131 -1.73 17.38 -10.88
N LYS A 132 -0.59 16.70 -10.84
CA LYS A 132 0.26 16.43 -12.00
C LYS A 132 0.07 14.99 -12.47
N GLY A 133 -0.27 14.79 -13.74
CA GLY A 133 -0.46 13.46 -14.32
C GLY A 133 -1.41 12.58 -13.53
N ALA A 134 -0.93 11.45 -13.04
CA ALA A 134 -1.66 10.53 -12.16
C ALA A 134 -1.52 10.88 -10.66
N GLY A 135 -0.86 11.97 -10.30
CA GLY A 135 -0.70 12.37 -8.90
C GLY A 135 -2.02 12.63 -8.18
N PRO A 136 -2.04 12.57 -6.84
CA PRO A 136 -3.22 12.87 -6.06
C PRO A 136 -3.68 14.32 -6.31
N LYS A 137 -4.98 14.55 -6.36
CA LYS A 137 -5.51 15.93 -6.54
C LYS A 137 -5.38 16.78 -5.29
N THR A 138 -5.46 16.14 -4.13
CA THR A 138 -5.36 16.76 -2.82
C THR A 138 -4.62 15.82 -1.87
N MET A 139 -3.95 16.37 -0.88
CA MET A 139 -3.26 15.60 0.16
C MET A 139 -3.51 16.25 1.52
N ILE A 140 -3.56 15.44 2.57
CA ILE A 140 -3.56 15.92 3.95
C ILE A 140 -2.20 16.54 4.30
N PRO A 141 -2.12 17.46 5.29
CA PRO A 141 -0.83 17.88 5.83
C PRO A 141 -0.01 16.69 6.31
N LYS A 142 1.31 16.80 6.22
CA LYS A 142 2.24 15.80 6.77
C LYS A 142 2.00 15.63 8.27
N GLU A 143 1.78 14.40 8.73
CA GLU A 143 1.53 14.08 10.14
C GLU A 143 2.70 13.33 10.76
N MET A 144 2.80 12.03 10.55
CA MET A 144 3.84 11.19 11.14
C MET A 144 4.86 10.80 10.06
N VAL A 145 6.14 11.05 10.36
CA VAL A 145 7.25 10.66 9.50
C VAL A 145 7.89 9.40 10.06
N LEU A 146 7.95 8.36 9.23
CA LEU A 146 8.59 7.10 9.58
C LEU A 146 10.04 7.09 9.10
N LYS A 147 10.90 6.53 9.94
CA LYS A 147 12.31 6.28 9.63
C LYS A 147 12.54 4.78 9.34
N ASP A 148 13.63 4.48 8.64
CA ASP A 148 14.02 3.08 8.39
C ASP A 148 14.20 2.31 9.71
N GLY A 149 13.54 1.16 9.81
CA GLY A 149 13.56 0.30 11.00
C GLY A 149 12.65 0.75 12.15
N GLU A 150 11.98 1.90 12.03
CA GLU A 150 11.05 2.38 13.05
C GLU A 150 9.83 1.46 13.17
N THR A 151 9.26 1.41 14.36
CA THR A 151 8.11 0.55 14.68
C THR A 151 6.88 1.35 15.09
N VAL A 152 5.73 0.89 14.61
CA VAL A 152 4.41 1.36 15.06
C VAL A 152 3.75 0.21 15.80
N THR A 153 3.47 0.39 17.09
CA THR A 153 2.82 -0.63 17.93
C THR A 153 1.40 -0.20 18.28
N LEU A 154 0.46 -1.10 18.08
CA LEU A 154 -0.93 -0.95 18.51
C LEU A 154 -1.40 -2.27 19.14
N GLY A 155 -1.76 -2.24 20.41
CA GLY A 155 -2.13 -3.43 21.15
C GLY A 155 -1.05 -4.52 21.08
N ASN A 156 -1.44 -5.68 20.62
CA ASN A 156 -0.56 -6.85 20.48
C ASN A 156 0.21 -6.93 19.16
N THR A 157 0.16 -5.90 18.33
CA THR A 157 0.76 -5.90 16.99
C THR A 157 1.79 -4.80 16.85
N THR A 158 2.99 -5.15 16.41
CA THR A 158 4.05 -4.22 16.03
C THR A 158 4.32 -4.33 14.54
N VAL A 159 4.18 -3.21 13.83
CA VAL A 159 4.53 -3.06 12.41
C VAL A 159 5.88 -2.37 12.33
N ARG A 160 6.84 -2.96 11.64
CA ARG A 160 8.16 -2.37 11.39
C ARG A 160 8.19 -1.75 9.99
N ALA A 161 8.52 -0.48 9.92
CA ALA A 161 8.69 0.26 8.68
C ALA A 161 10.12 0.06 8.15
N ILE A 162 10.24 -0.41 6.92
CA ILE A 162 11.52 -0.65 6.26
C ILE A 162 11.59 0.25 5.04
N ALA A 163 12.56 1.15 4.99
CA ALA A 163 12.82 1.92 3.78
C ALA A 163 13.29 0.98 2.67
N THR A 164 12.57 1.00 1.55
CA THR A 164 12.81 0.18 0.36
C THR A 164 12.76 1.05 -0.89
N PRO A 165 13.67 2.05 -1.00
CA PRO A 165 13.70 2.94 -2.16
C PRO A 165 14.00 2.16 -3.45
N GLY A 166 13.59 2.74 -4.57
CA GLY A 166 13.81 2.17 -5.90
C GLY A 166 12.58 2.30 -6.79
N HIS A 167 11.40 1.77 -6.42
CA HIS A 167 10.16 2.10 -7.13
C HIS A 167 9.91 3.61 -7.12
N THR A 168 9.93 4.21 -5.93
CA THR A 168 10.18 5.63 -5.71
C THR A 168 11.26 5.80 -4.65
N GLU A 169 11.82 7.01 -4.48
CA GLU A 169 12.79 7.31 -3.43
C GLU A 169 12.16 7.17 -2.03
N GLY A 170 10.87 7.51 -1.91
CA GLY A 170 10.11 7.50 -0.67
C GLY A 170 9.45 6.17 -0.31
N THR A 171 9.70 5.09 -1.05
CA THR A 171 9.03 3.81 -0.83
C THR A 171 9.42 3.17 0.50
N PHE A 172 8.40 2.74 1.25
CA PHE A 172 8.50 1.92 2.45
C PHE A 172 7.76 0.60 2.27
N SER A 173 8.31 -0.45 2.86
CA SER A 173 7.63 -1.74 3.05
C SER A 173 7.36 -1.95 4.54
N TYR A 174 6.28 -2.66 4.86
CA TYR A 174 5.85 -2.89 6.24
C TYR A 174 5.93 -4.34 6.60
N VAL A 175 6.65 -4.67 7.69
CA VAL A 175 6.84 -6.02 8.21
C VAL A 175 6.05 -6.17 9.51
N TYR A 176 5.20 -7.20 9.60
CA TYR A 176 4.30 -7.40 10.73
C TYR A 176 3.91 -8.87 10.93
N PRO A 177 3.48 -9.24 12.15
CA PRO A 177 3.02 -10.60 12.43
C PRO A 177 1.65 -10.88 11.82
N VAL A 178 1.49 -12.07 11.24
CA VAL A 178 0.21 -12.61 10.79
C VAL A 178 0.00 -13.99 11.39
N TYR A 179 -1.26 -14.42 11.52
CA TYR A 179 -1.61 -15.66 12.17
C TYR A 179 -2.53 -16.50 11.29
N ALA A 180 -2.25 -17.80 11.22
CA ALA A 180 -3.08 -18.79 10.55
C ALA A 180 -2.97 -20.13 11.29
N ASP A 181 -4.10 -20.79 11.57
CA ASP A 181 -4.17 -22.09 12.24
C ASP A 181 -3.37 -22.14 13.56
N GLY A 182 -3.45 -21.05 14.34
CA GLY A 182 -2.75 -20.91 15.62
C GLY A 182 -1.23 -20.70 15.51
N LYS A 183 -0.68 -20.59 14.30
CA LYS A 183 0.75 -20.33 14.05
C LYS A 183 0.97 -18.87 13.69
N LYS A 184 2.12 -18.35 14.12
CA LYS A 184 2.58 -17.01 13.77
C LYS A 184 3.52 -17.07 12.59
N TYR A 185 3.34 -16.14 11.65
CA TYR A 185 4.22 -15.90 10.52
C TYR A 185 4.61 -14.42 10.49
N THR A 186 5.67 -14.10 9.77
CA THR A 186 6.09 -12.71 9.52
C THR A 186 5.75 -12.34 8.08
N ALA A 187 4.82 -11.42 7.91
CA ALA A 187 4.45 -10.90 6.60
C ALA A 187 5.19 -9.59 6.29
N VAL A 188 5.41 -9.35 5.00
CA VAL A 188 5.79 -8.05 4.48
C VAL A 188 4.76 -7.57 3.47
N THR A 189 4.31 -6.32 3.61
CA THR A 189 3.68 -5.59 2.51
C THR A 189 4.77 -4.81 1.79
N ILE A 190 5.12 -5.25 0.56
CA ILE A 190 6.11 -4.57 -0.27
C ILE A 190 5.43 -3.37 -0.92
N GLY A 191 5.94 -2.15 -0.63
CA GLY A 191 5.30 -0.91 -1.01
C GLY A 191 5.31 -0.60 -2.51
N GLY A 192 6.40 -0.88 -3.19
CA GLY A 192 6.55 -0.57 -4.61
C GLY A 192 7.12 -1.73 -5.39
N VAL A 193 6.35 -2.28 -6.34
CA VAL A 193 6.74 -3.46 -7.13
C VAL A 193 6.87 -3.18 -8.64
N GLY A 194 6.38 -2.02 -9.11
CA GLY A 194 6.38 -1.67 -10.53
C GLY A 194 7.72 -1.10 -11.01
N LEU A 195 8.27 -1.68 -12.07
CA LEU A 195 9.48 -1.15 -12.73
C LEU A 195 9.19 0.07 -13.63
N ASN A 196 7.93 0.40 -13.84
CA ASN A 196 7.49 1.52 -14.67
C ASN A 196 7.92 2.89 -14.12
N ALA A 197 8.15 3.02 -12.83
CA ALA A 197 8.60 4.24 -12.18
C ALA A 197 10.14 4.40 -12.18
N ILE A 198 10.88 3.35 -12.51
CA ILE A 198 12.36 3.39 -12.57
C ILE A 198 12.80 4.15 -13.80
N LYS A 199 13.66 5.16 -13.60
CA LYS A 199 14.09 6.11 -14.63
C LYS A 199 15.49 5.80 -15.15
N ASP A 200 16.36 5.27 -14.29
CA ASP A 200 17.78 5.06 -14.61
C ASP A 200 18.37 3.84 -13.87
N LYS A 201 19.62 3.54 -14.21
CA LYS A 201 20.37 2.40 -13.65
C LYS A 201 20.60 2.52 -12.14
N SER A 202 20.88 3.72 -11.63
CA SER A 202 21.12 3.94 -10.20
C SER A 202 19.90 3.61 -9.38
N GLN A 203 18.74 4.05 -9.83
CA GLN A 203 17.44 3.74 -9.19
C GLN A 203 17.14 2.24 -9.26
N LEU A 204 17.46 1.56 -10.37
CA LEU A 204 17.31 0.10 -10.49
C LEU A 204 18.22 -0.64 -9.50
N GLU A 205 19.47 -0.22 -9.37
CA GLU A 205 20.40 -0.81 -8.40
C GLU A 205 19.93 -0.62 -6.95
N GLU A 206 19.33 0.53 -6.66
CA GLU A 206 18.73 0.79 -5.36
C GLU A 206 17.51 -0.10 -5.09
N TYR A 207 16.65 -0.29 -6.10
CA TYR A 207 15.54 -1.22 -6.04
C TYR A 207 16.01 -2.66 -5.76
N ILE A 208 17.06 -3.13 -6.43
CA ILE A 208 17.64 -4.46 -6.19
C ILE A 208 18.17 -4.56 -4.75
N ARG A 209 18.92 -3.56 -4.26
CA ARG A 209 19.38 -3.53 -2.86
C ARG A 209 18.22 -3.59 -1.85
N SER A 210 17.11 -2.95 -2.16
CA SER A 210 15.89 -2.98 -1.32
C SER A 210 15.29 -4.38 -1.29
N LEU A 211 15.21 -5.08 -2.41
CA LEU A 211 14.75 -6.47 -2.46
C LEU A 211 15.69 -7.42 -1.71
N ASP A 212 17.00 -7.26 -1.85
CA ASP A 212 18.01 -8.02 -1.11
C ASP A 212 17.88 -7.79 0.40
N LYS A 213 17.58 -6.55 0.82
CA LYS A 213 17.33 -6.21 2.23
C LYS A 213 16.11 -6.94 2.76
N LEU A 214 15.00 -6.97 2.01
CA LEU A 214 13.78 -7.67 2.40
C LEU A 214 13.95 -9.19 2.41
N SER A 215 14.69 -9.76 1.46
CA SER A 215 14.95 -11.21 1.37
C SER A 215 15.98 -11.70 2.36
N SER A 216 16.64 -10.80 3.10
CA SER A 216 17.63 -11.18 4.11
C SER A 216 16.99 -11.91 5.28
N ASN A 217 17.67 -12.95 5.80
CA ASN A 217 17.21 -13.72 6.97
C ASN A 217 17.04 -12.88 8.25
N LYS A 218 17.52 -11.63 8.25
CA LYS A 218 17.43 -10.72 9.41
C LYS A 218 16.01 -10.28 9.75
N LEU A 219 15.09 -10.33 8.78
CA LEU A 219 13.69 -9.90 8.94
C LEU A 219 12.74 -11.08 9.19
N ASP A 220 13.22 -12.32 9.02
CA ASP A 220 12.43 -13.56 9.18
C ASP A 220 11.09 -13.54 8.41
N ILE A 221 11.11 -12.93 7.21
CA ILE A 221 9.92 -12.81 6.38
C ILE A 221 9.60 -14.17 5.75
N SER A 222 8.37 -14.63 5.96
CA SER A 222 7.85 -15.89 5.41
C SER A 222 6.62 -15.71 4.50
N VAL A 223 6.03 -14.50 4.48
CA VAL A 223 4.83 -14.18 3.69
C VAL A 223 5.03 -12.87 2.95
N ASN A 224 4.71 -12.86 1.65
CA ASN A 224 4.65 -11.65 0.84
C ASN A 224 3.19 -11.24 0.59
N LEU A 225 2.81 -10.06 1.08
CA LEU A 225 1.55 -9.38 0.78
C LEU A 225 1.88 -8.15 -0.07
N THR A 226 1.67 -8.27 -1.36
CA THR A 226 2.08 -7.22 -2.31
C THR A 226 1.14 -6.02 -2.30
N ALA A 227 1.66 -4.82 -2.60
CA ALA A 227 0.84 -3.64 -2.86
C ALA A 227 0.06 -3.72 -4.19
N HIS A 228 0.46 -4.64 -5.10
CA HIS A 228 -0.22 -4.87 -6.38
C HIS A 228 -0.40 -6.36 -6.66
N PRO A 229 -1.61 -6.94 -6.41
CA PRO A 229 -1.86 -8.37 -6.53
C PRO A 229 -1.54 -8.97 -7.90
N PHE A 230 -1.78 -8.22 -8.99
CA PHE A 230 -1.48 -8.68 -10.35
C PHE A 230 0.01 -8.99 -10.58
N SER A 231 0.93 -8.40 -9.81
CA SER A 231 2.38 -8.59 -9.97
C SER A 231 2.87 -9.94 -9.47
N THR A 232 2.13 -10.58 -8.58
CA THR A 232 2.46 -11.87 -7.95
C THR A 232 1.46 -12.98 -8.31
N GLY A 233 0.40 -12.64 -9.05
CA GLY A 233 -0.67 -13.59 -9.40
C GLY A 233 -1.61 -13.94 -8.24
N GLN A 234 -1.64 -13.07 -7.23
CA GLN A 234 -2.56 -13.16 -6.08
C GLN A 234 -3.98 -12.73 -6.43
#